data_2c2b1be8e1bc2451f65754e7c8f12510
#
_entry.id   2c2b1be8e1bc2451f65754e7c8f12510
#
_cell.length_a   1.000
_cell.length_b   1.000
_cell.length_c   1.000
_cell.angle_alpha   90.00
_cell.angle_beta   90.00
_cell.angle_gamma   90.00
#
_symmetry.space_group_name_H-M   'P 1'
#
loop_
_entity.id
_entity.type
_entity.pdbx_description
1 polymer ?
#
loop_
_entity_poly.entity_id
_entity_poly.type
_entity_poly.pdbx_seq_one_letter_code
_entity_poly.pdbx_strand_id
1 'polypeptide(L)'
;MNLLSPSGTLAPKPFVIGALTVYLASFFSQMLLGSPVTMVAGLWPFTLVQIALIWAWYVLHARRLTDAGRTSGMAIGVAAIYALMIVLLILVMAVLTAGETSSENLKAGQGLIQLFAVLFFFSMLFGEFSSFGIVGYWVLGFVTLMLTPVFVALIFSLWTATRPSVPAKP
;
A
#
# COMPACT_ATOMS: atom_id res chain seq x y z
N MET A 1 10.69 21.27 15.24
CA MET A 1 10.10 20.92 13.91
C MET A 1 9.01 19.90 14.12
N ASN A 2 7.78 20.20 13.74
CA ASN A 2 6.65 19.26 13.90
C ASN A 2 6.73 18.23 12.75
N LEU A 3 7.23 17.01 13.04
CA LEU A 3 7.47 15.97 12.02
C LEU A 3 6.17 15.51 11.31
N LEU A 4 5.03 15.71 11.96
CA LEU A 4 3.71 15.30 11.46
C LEU A 4 2.97 16.38 10.66
N SER A 5 3.50 17.60 10.57
CA SER A 5 2.91 18.68 9.78
C SER A 5 3.34 18.59 8.31
N PRO A 6 2.45 18.77 7.33
CA PRO A 6 2.81 18.84 5.91
C PRO A 6 3.55 20.14 5.54
N SER A 7 3.66 21.11 6.46
CA SER A 7 4.35 22.37 6.25
C SER A 7 5.88 22.21 6.31
N GLY A 8 6.58 22.95 5.47
CA GLY A 8 8.05 22.94 5.38
C GLY A 8 8.57 22.31 4.10
N THR A 9 9.89 22.27 3.97
CA THR A 9 10.61 21.73 2.82
C THR A 9 11.40 20.50 3.22
N LEU A 10 11.65 19.59 2.28
CA LEU A 10 12.39 18.37 2.49
C LEU A 10 13.34 18.13 1.31
N ALA A 11 14.65 18.09 1.61
CA ALA A 11 15.67 17.83 0.60
C ALA A 11 15.55 16.40 0.01
N PRO A 12 16.12 16.15 -1.21
CA PRO A 12 15.98 14.85 -1.88
C PRO A 12 16.48 13.66 -1.07
N LYS A 13 17.65 13.75 -0.44
CA LYS A 13 18.24 12.63 0.31
C LYS A 13 17.37 12.16 1.50
N PRO A 14 16.99 13.05 2.46
CA PRO A 14 16.11 12.63 3.56
C PRO A 14 14.72 12.22 3.06
N PHE A 15 14.22 12.75 1.93
CA PHE A 15 12.98 12.30 1.32
C PHE A 15 13.06 10.83 0.89
N VAL A 16 14.12 10.44 0.15
CA VAL A 16 14.29 9.05 -0.32
C VAL A 16 14.39 8.07 0.85
N ILE A 17 15.15 8.42 1.89
CA ILE A 17 15.27 7.58 3.09
C ILE A 17 13.90 7.45 3.77
N GLY A 18 13.20 8.56 3.97
CA GLY A 18 11.87 8.56 4.59
C GLY A 18 10.83 7.75 3.77
N ALA A 19 10.80 7.93 2.45
CA ALA A 19 9.91 7.18 1.57
C ALA A 19 10.21 5.68 1.62
N LEU A 20 11.49 5.29 1.55
CA LEU A 20 11.91 3.89 1.67
C LEU A 20 11.47 3.30 3.03
N THR A 21 11.65 4.04 4.13
CA THR A 21 11.21 3.63 5.47
C THR A 21 9.70 3.39 5.51
N VAL A 22 8.89 4.27 4.91
CA VAL A 22 7.44 4.11 4.84
C VAL A 22 7.05 2.88 4.03
N TYR A 23 7.71 2.62 2.87
CA TYR A 23 7.43 1.43 2.07
C TYR A 23 7.82 0.14 2.80
N LEU A 24 8.97 0.10 3.48
CA LEU A 24 9.38 -1.05 4.28
C LEU A 24 8.41 -1.28 5.44
N ALA A 25 8.02 -0.23 6.16
CA ALA A 25 7.04 -0.32 7.23
C ALA A 25 5.67 -0.81 6.72
N SER A 26 5.23 -0.35 5.53
CA SER A 26 4.01 -0.83 4.88
C SER A 26 4.12 -2.31 4.51
N PHE A 27 5.26 -2.76 4.00
CA PHE A 27 5.50 -4.18 3.72
C PHE A 27 5.41 -5.03 5.00
N PHE A 28 6.11 -4.63 6.05
CA PHE A 28 6.09 -5.37 7.33
C PHE A 28 4.73 -5.30 8.02
N SER A 29 3.94 -4.25 7.82
CA SER A 29 2.59 -4.16 8.38
C SER A 29 1.64 -5.25 7.90
N GLN A 30 1.93 -5.90 6.75
CA GLN A 30 1.16 -7.05 6.27
C GLN A 30 1.19 -8.24 7.25
N MET A 31 2.23 -8.32 8.09
CA MET A 31 2.30 -9.35 9.14
C MET A 31 1.16 -9.21 10.17
N LEU A 32 0.58 -8.01 10.31
CA LEU A 32 -0.57 -7.77 11.18
C LEU A 32 -1.87 -8.40 10.67
N LEU A 33 -1.91 -8.82 9.41
CA LEU A 33 -3.03 -9.59 8.83
C LEU A 33 -2.91 -11.10 9.12
N GLY A 34 -1.81 -11.53 9.74
CA GLY A 34 -1.62 -12.93 10.13
C GLY A 34 -2.58 -13.38 11.22
N SER A 35 -2.94 -14.69 11.21
CA SER A 35 -3.89 -15.28 12.15
C SER A 35 -3.61 -15.02 13.64
N PRO A 36 -2.35 -15.00 14.14
CA PRO A 36 -2.09 -14.73 15.54
C PRO A 36 -2.58 -13.36 16.01
N VAL A 37 -2.51 -12.35 15.13
CA VAL A 37 -2.93 -10.98 15.44
C VAL A 37 -4.42 -10.80 15.21
N THR A 38 -4.94 -11.29 14.08
CA THR A 38 -6.33 -11.11 13.70
C THR A 38 -7.29 -11.88 14.61
N MET A 39 -6.90 -13.01 15.19
CA MET A 39 -7.70 -13.76 16.17
C MET A 39 -7.88 -12.99 17.49
N VAL A 40 -6.90 -12.21 17.90
CA VAL A 40 -6.92 -11.49 19.19
C VAL A 40 -7.47 -10.08 19.04
N ALA A 41 -7.02 -9.35 18.03
CA ALA A 41 -7.26 -7.92 17.86
C ALA A 41 -8.02 -7.56 16.57
N GLY A 42 -8.45 -8.56 15.77
CA GLY A 42 -9.10 -8.32 14.49
C GLY A 42 -8.22 -7.54 13.51
N LEU A 43 -8.83 -6.74 12.67
CA LEU A 43 -8.13 -5.92 11.65
C LEU A 43 -7.68 -4.54 12.18
N TRP A 44 -8.00 -4.19 13.44
CA TRP A 44 -7.72 -2.87 13.99
C TRP A 44 -6.23 -2.49 13.99
N PRO A 45 -5.29 -3.36 14.40
CA PRO A 45 -3.86 -3.02 14.40
C PRO A 45 -3.36 -2.66 13.00
N PHE A 46 -3.75 -3.44 11.99
CA PHE A 46 -3.42 -3.17 10.60
C PHE A 46 -3.99 -1.83 10.14
N THR A 47 -5.29 -1.58 10.40
CA THR A 47 -5.97 -0.34 9.99
C THR A 47 -5.29 0.90 10.57
N LEU A 48 -4.98 0.90 11.88
CA LEU A 48 -4.32 2.03 12.53
C LEU A 48 -2.93 2.30 11.96
N VAL A 49 -2.15 1.25 11.72
CA VAL A 49 -0.81 1.37 11.13
C VAL A 49 -0.91 1.92 9.70
N GLN A 50 -1.87 1.45 8.89
CA GLN A 50 -2.05 1.96 7.52
C GLN A 50 -2.45 3.44 7.51
N ILE A 51 -3.33 3.89 8.40
CA ILE A 51 -3.68 5.32 8.51
C ILE A 51 -2.43 6.16 8.80
N ALA A 52 -1.60 5.72 9.76
CA ALA A 52 -0.36 6.41 10.11
C ALA A 52 0.64 6.43 8.94
N LEU A 53 0.78 5.33 8.20
CA LEU A 53 1.68 5.21 7.06
C LEU A 53 1.21 6.07 5.87
N ILE A 54 -0.09 6.10 5.57
CA ILE A 54 -0.66 6.97 4.52
C ILE A 54 -0.40 8.44 4.87
N TRP A 55 -0.60 8.83 6.12
CA TRP A 55 -0.33 10.18 6.57
C TRP A 55 1.16 10.53 6.47
N ALA A 56 2.06 9.65 6.94
CA ALA A 56 3.49 9.85 6.84
C ALA A 56 3.96 9.96 5.38
N TRP A 57 3.45 9.10 4.50
CA TRP A 57 3.71 9.15 3.06
C TRP A 57 3.29 10.49 2.46
N TYR A 58 2.07 10.95 2.77
CA TYR A 58 1.56 12.24 2.31
C TYR A 58 2.43 13.40 2.78
N VAL A 59 2.78 13.44 4.08
CA VAL A 59 3.61 14.51 4.65
C VAL A 59 4.98 14.59 3.97
N LEU A 60 5.63 13.45 3.73
CA LEU A 60 6.92 13.39 3.04
C LEU A 60 6.82 13.98 1.63
N HIS A 61 5.82 13.56 0.86
CA HIS A 61 5.62 14.04 -0.52
C HIS A 61 5.20 15.50 -0.58
N ALA A 62 4.32 15.96 0.31
CA ALA A 62 3.91 17.35 0.39
C ALA A 62 5.11 18.27 0.64
N ARG A 63 5.97 17.95 1.62
CA ARG A 63 7.18 18.72 1.93
C ARG A 63 8.17 18.70 0.77
N ARG A 64 8.35 17.58 0.11
CA ARG A 64 9.26 17.47 -1.02
C ARG A 64 8.75 18.24 -2.24
N LEU A 65 7.44 18.21 -2.52
CA LEU A 65 6.83 19.00 -3.59
C LEU A 65 6.93 20.51 -3.31
N THR A 66 6.75 20.92 -2.06
CA THR A 66 6.96 22.32 -1.64
C THR A 66 8.42 22.76 -1.88
N ASP A 67 9.40 21.91 -1.56
CA ASP A 67 10.82 22.14 -1.83
C ASP A 67 11.11 22.28 -3.35
N ALA A 68 10.36 21.54 -4.18
CA ALA A 68 10.41 21.64 -5.64
C ALA A 68 9.53 22.76 -6.23
N GLY A 69 8.95 23.65 -5.40
CA GLY A 69 8.11 24.75 -5.83
C GLY A 69 6.77 24.32 -6.44
N ARG A 70 6.27 23.14 -6.06
CA ARG A 70 5.02 22.57 -6.57
C ARG A 70 3.96 22.46 -5.46
N THR A 71 2.69 22.40 -5.89
CA THR A 71 1.56 22.21 -4.98
C THR A 71 1.46 20.75 -4.53
N SER A 72 0.96 20.52 -3.32
CA SER A 72 0.74 19.18 -2.75
C SER A 72 -0.50 18.44 -3.28
N GLY A 73 -1.29 19.05 -4.18
CA GLY A 73 -2.55 18.49 -4.66
C GLY A 73 -2.39 17.09 -5.29
N MET A 74 -1.33 16.87 -6.07
CA MET A 74 -1.06 15.55 -6.66
C MET A 74 -0.76 14.49 -5.59
N ALA A 75 -0.04 14.86 -4.52
CA ALA A 75 0.22 13.94 -3.40
C ALA A 75 -1.06 13.56 -2.66
N ILE A 76 -2.01 14.48 -2.51
CA ILE A 76 -3.35 14.20 -1.94
C ILE A 76 -4.08 13.19 -2.82
N GLY A 77 -4.10 13.38 -4.14
CA GLY A 77 -4.75 12.46 -5.07
C GLY A 77 -4.21 11.04 -4.99
N VAL A 78 -2.88 10.89 -5.02
CA VAL A 78 -2.23 9.56 -4.92
C VAL A 78 -2.48 8.93 -3.55
N ALA A 79 -2.39 9.69 -2.45
CA ALA A 79 -2.70 9.21 -1.12
C ALA A 79 -4.15 8.75 -0.98
N ALA A 80 -5.10 9.48 -1.58
CA ALA A 80 -6.52 9.11 -1.57
C ALA A 80 -6.79 7.81 -2.34
N ILE A 81 -6.17 7.62 -3.52
CA ILE A 81 -6.27 6.37 -4.28
C ILE A 81 -5.72 5.20 -3.47
N TYR A 82 -4.56 5.38 -2.82
CA TYR A 82 -3.97 4.35 -1.98
C TYR A 82 -4.85 4.06 -0.75
N ALA A 83 -5.39 5.08 -0.09
CA ALA A 83 -6.32 4.92 1.04
C ALA A 83 -7.57 4.14 0.63
N LEU A 84 -8.16 4.44 -0.53
CA LEU A 84 -9.31 3.71 -1.08
C LEU A 84 -9.00 2.22 -1.25
N MET A 85 -7.79 1.89 -1.74
CA MET A 85 -7.37 0.50 -1.90
C MET A 85 -7.18 -0.23 -0.57
N ILE A 86 -6.66 0.44 0.46
CA ILE A 86 -6.57 -0.13 1.80
C ILE A 86 -7.98 -0.40 2.36
N VAL A 87 -8.93 0.52 2.18
CA VAL A 87 -10.34 0.31 2.58
C VAL A 87 -10.94 -0.89 1.85
N LEU A 88 -10.71 -1.02 0.55
CA LEU A 88 -11.17 -2.16 -0.24
C LEU A 88 -10.54 -3.48 0.25
N LEU A 89 -9.23 -3.48 0.53
CA LEU A 89 -8.54 -4.66 1.10
C LEU A 89 -9.15 -5.06 2.44
N ILE A 90 -9.39 -4.11 3.34
CA ILE A 90 -10.00 -4.37 4.65
C ILE A 90 -11.42 -4.94 4.47
N LEU A 91 -12.20 -4.38 3.54
CA LEU A 91 -13.56 -4.86 3.24
C LEU A 91 -13.53 -6.30 2.73
N VAL A 92 -12.64 -6.61 1.79
CA VAL A 92 -12.47 -7.97 1.27
C VAL A 92 -12.06 -8.93 2.38
N MET A 93 -11.08 -8.56 3.21
CA MET A 93 -10.67 -9.39 4.35
C MET A 93 -11.81 -9.57 5.36
N ALA A 94 -12.58 -8.53 5.65
CA ALA A 94 -13.74 -8.62 6.53
C ALA A 94 -14.82 -9.57 5.98
N VAL A 95 -15.10 -9.53 4.69
CA VAL A 95 -16.07 -10.44 4.04
C VAL A 95 -15.55 -11.88 4.06
N LEU A 96 -14.27 -12.10 3.77
CA LEU A 96 -13.66 -13.44 3.79
C LEU A 96 -13.65 -14.03 5.20
N THR A 97 -13.50 -13.21 6.25
CA THR A 97 -13.48 -13.67 7.65
C THR A 97 -14.86 -13.74 8.30
N ALA A 98 -15.87 -13.01 7.79
CA ALA A 98 -17.23 -12.99 8.38
C ALA A 98 -17.98 -14.32 8.25
N GLY A 99 -17.63 -15.18 7.28
CA GLY A 99 -18.21 -16.52 7.11
C GLY A 99 -17.60 -17.61 7.97
N GLU A 100 -16.53 -17.31 8.70
CA GLU A 100 -15.66 -18.31 9.32
C GLU A 100 -15.70 -18.24 10.85
N THR A 101 -16.67 -18.94 11.45
CA THR A 101 -16.76 -19.07 12.91
C THR A 101 -15.88 -20.19 13.49
N SER A 102 -15.22 -20.99 12.65
CA SER A 102 -14.34 -22.08 13.09
C SER A 102 -12.89 -21.83 12.68
N SER A 103 -11.96 -22.13 13.60
CA SER A 103 -10.52 -21.97 13.38
C SER A 103 -9.95 -22.81 12.21
N GLU A 104 -10.65 -23.88 11.80
CA GLU A 104 -10.27 -24.70 10.66
C GLU A 104 -10.56 -24.02 9.33
N ASN A 105 -11.68 -23.31 9.21
CA ASN A 105 -12.04 -22.59 8.00
C ASN A 105 -11.13 -21.37 7.78
N LEU A 106 -10.71 -20.68 8.85
CA LEU A 106 -9.72 -19.60 8.77
C LEU A 106 -8.37 -20.08 8.20
N LYS A 107 -7.90 -21.26 8.63
CA LYS A 107 -6.67 -21.87 8.08
C LYS A 107 -6.85 -22.29 6.62
N ALA A 108 -8.01 -22.82 6.25
CA ALA A 108 -8.33 -23.19 4.88
C ALA A 108 -8.41 -21.95 3.97
N GLY A 109 -9.04 -20.86 4.41
CA GLY A 109 -9.11 -19.60 3.67
C GLY A 109 -7.74 -18.96 3.46
N GLN A 110 -6.89 -18.94 4.49
CA GLN A 110 -5.51 -18.47 4.37
C GLN A 110 -4.67 -19.36 3.44
N GLY A 111 -4.85 -20.67 3.51
CA GLY A 111 -4.20 -21.63 2.60
C GLY A 111 -4.60 -21.40 1.14
N LEU A 112 -5.88 -21.10 0.88
CA LEU A 112 -6.37 -20.75 -0.45
C LEU A 112 -5.75 -19.45 -0.95
N ILE A 113 -5.70 -18.39 -0.14
CA ILE A 113 -5.07 -17.12 -0.52
C ILE A 113 -3.59 -17.31 -0.83
N GLN A 114 -2.86 -18.08 -0.02
CA GLN A 114 -1.46 -18.40 -0.26
C GLN A 114 -1.29 -19.23 -1.54
N LEU A 115 -2.14 -20.24 -1.75
CA LEU A 115 -2.15 -21.05 -2.95
C LEU A 115 -2.40 -20.19 -4.20
N PHE A 116 -3.42 -19.31 -4.15
CA PHE A 116 -3.69 -18.37 -5.24
C PHE A 116 -2.54 -17.41 -5.49
N ALA A 117 -1.89 -16.88 -4.45
CA ALA A 117 -0.73 -16.01 -4.60
C ALA A 117 0.46 -16.73 -5.26
N VAL A 118 0.71 -17.97 -4.87
CA VAL A 118 1.78 -18.81 -5.47
C VAL A 118 1.43 -19.16 -6.92
N LEU A 119 0.22 -19.62 -7.19
CA LEU A 119 -0.24 -19.95 -8.54
C LEU A 119 -0.23 -18.71 -9.46
N PHE A 120 -0.66 -17.55 -8.94
CA PHE A 120 -0.59 -16.29 -9.66
C PHE A 120 0.84 -15.91 -10.01
N PHE A 121 1.77 -16.00 -9.04
CA PHE A 121 3.18 -15.73 -9.29
C PHE A 121 3.77 -16.64 -10.36
N PHE A 122 3.50 -17.94 -10.29
CA PHE A 122 3.94 -18.90 -11.32
C PHE A 122 3.28 -18.64 -12.67
N SER A 123 1.98 -18.34 -12.73
CA SER A 123 1.30 -18.00 -13.99
C SER A 123 1.86 -16.73 -14.61
N MET A 124 2.22 -15.73 -13.79
CA MET A 124 2.88 -14.51 -14.26
C MET A 124 4.27 -14.81 -14.84
N LEU A 125 5.01 -15.75 -14.22
CA LEU A 125 6.36 -16.12 -14.64
C LEU A 125 6.37 -16.94 -15.94
N PHE A 126 5.36 -17.81 -16.14
CA PHE A 126 5.29 -18.71 -17.27
C PHE A 126 4.30 -18.24 -18.38
N GLY A 127 3.57 -17.15 -18.15
CA GLY A 127 2.63 -16.60 -19.13
C GLY A 127 1.39 -17.46 -19.41
N GLU A 128 1.15 -18.51 -18.63
CA GLU A 128 0.05 -19.45 -18.84
C GLU A 128 -1.15 -19.14 -17.93
N PHE A 129 -1.95 -18.13 -18.30
CA PHE A 129 -3.22 -17.84 -17.61
C PHE A 129 -4.40 -18.66 -18.10
N SER A 130 -4.29 -19.29 -19.29
CA SER A 130 -5.38 -20.03 -19.92
C SER A 130 -5.83 -21.26 -19.13
N SER A 131 -4.95 -21.86 -18.33
CA SER A 131 -5.24 -23.05 -17.52
C SER A 131 -6.25 -22.79 -16.39
N PHE A 132 -6.43 -21.54 -15.98
CA PHE A 132 -7.35 -21.17 -14.89
C PHE A 132 -8.78 -20.76 -15.37
N GLY A 133 -9.00 -20.75 -16.70
CA GLY A 133 -10.27 -20.35 -17.26
C GLY A 133 -10.72 -18.95 -16.82
N ILE A 134 -12.02 -18.72 -16.74
CA ILE A 134 -12.61 -17.41 -16.38
C ILE A 134 -12.23 -16.93 -14.97
N VAL A 135 -12.03 -17.86 -14.02
CA VAL A 135 -11.64 -17.55 -12.63
C VAL A 135 -10.25 -16.93 -12.60
N GLY A 136 -9.31 -17.43 -13.42
CA GLY A 136 -7.96 -16.89 -13.52
C GLY A 136 -7.98 -15.41 -13.97
N TYR A 137 -8.82 -15.05 -14.92
CA TYR A 137 -8.95 -13.64 -15.36
C TYR A 137 -9.52 -12.73 -14.28
N TRP A 138 -10.48 -13.20 -13.47
CA TRP A 138 -11.00 -12.44 -12.34
C TRP A 138 -9.95 -12.23 -11.26
N VAL A 139 -9.19 -13.27 -10.91
CA VAL A 139 -8.08 -13.17 -9.94
C VAL A 139 -7.00 -12.22 -10.46
N LEU A 140 -6.61 -12.36 -11.74
CA LEU A 140 -5.64 -11.45 -12.36
C LEU A 140 -6.11 -10.00 -12.33
N GLY A 141 -7.36 -9.75 -12.70
CA GLY A 141 -7.96 -8.41 -12.66
C GLY A 141 -7.95 -7.82 -11.26
N PHE A 142 -8.33 -8.61 -10.26
CA PHE A 142 -8.33 -8.19 -8.86
C PHE A 142 -6.92 -7.87 -8.34
N VAL A 143 -5.94 -8.74 -8.58
CA VAL A 143 -4.55 -8.51 -8.18
C VAL A 143 -3.96 -7.31 -8.91
N THR A 144 -4.22 -7.14 -10.19
CA THR A 144 -3.80 -5.96 -10.96
C THR A 144 -4.41 -4.69 -10.37
N LEU A 145 -5.70 -4.70 -10.05
CA LEU A 145 -6.38 -3.59 -9.39
C LEU A 145 -5.71 -3.24 -8.04
N MET A 146 -5.36 -4.25 -7.23
CA MET A 146 -4.70 -4.08 -5.94
C MET A 146 -3.27 -3.54 -6.05
N LEU A 147 -2.51 -3.98 -7.06
CA LEU A 147 -1.12 -3.56 -7.25
C LEU A 147 -0.99 -2.19 -7.95
N THR A 148 -1.96 -1.80 -8.76
CA THR A 148 -1.92 -0.53 -9.52
C THR A 148 -1.62 0.68 -8.64
N PRO A 149 -2.30 0.94 -7.50
CA PRO A 149 -2.01 2.08 -6.64
C PRO A 149 -0.61 2.04 -6.02
N VAL A 150 -0.08 0.85 -5.75
CA VAL A 150 1.29 0.68 -5.25
C VAL A 150 2.29 1.13 -6.32
N PHE A 151 2.12 0.69 -7.56
CA PHE A 151 2.96 1.12 -8.68
C PHE A 151 2.84 2.62 -8.94
N VAL A 152 1.61 3.18 -8.91
CA VAL A 152 1.39 4.62 -9.04
C VAL A 152 2.12 5.39 -7.94
N ALA A 153 2.03 4.95 -6.67
CA ALA A 153 2.71 5.57 -5.56
C ALA A 153 4.24 5.49 -5.70
N LEU A 154 4.79 4.35 -6.15
CA LEU A 154 6.23 4.18 -6.39
C LEU A 154 6.72 5.09 -7.52
N ILE A 155 6.05 5.11 -8.66
CA ILE A 155 6.40 5.96 -9.80
C ILE A 155 6.33 7.43 -9.39
N PHE A 156 5.29 7.82 -8.66
CA PHE A 156 5.14 9.19 -8.14
C PHE A 156 6.25 9.55 -7.16
N SER A 157 6.67 8.63 -6.29
CA SER A 157 7.79 8.84 -5.36
C SER A 157 9.11 9.02 -6.11
N LEU A 158 9.39 8.21 -7.12
CA LEU A 158 10.57 8.35 -7.96
C LEU A 158 10.56 9.69 -8.70
N TRP A 159 9.43 10.05 -9.31
CA TRP A 159 9.27 11.34 -9.97
C TRP A 159 9.49 12.52 -9.00
N THR A 160 8.94 12.44 -7.79
CA THR A 160 9.11 13.48 -6.76
C THR A 160 10.56 13.58 -6.27
N ALA A 161 11.24 12.43 -6.11
CA ALA A 161 12.65 12.38 -5.71
C ALA A 161 13.59 13.05 -6.70
N THR A 162 13.32 12.91 -8.00
CA THR A 162 14.17 13.43 -9.08
C THR A 162 13.99 14.94 -9.37
N ARG A 163 12.99 15.59 -8.74
CA ARG A 163 12.78 17.03 -8.96
C ARG A 163 13.87 17.87 -8.30
N PRO A 164 14.40 18.90 -8.99
CA PRO A 164 15.35 19.82 -8.38
C PRO A 164 14.66 20.66 -7.29
N SER A 165 15.40 21.00 -6.24
CA SER A 165 14.94 21.97 -5.24
C SER A 165 15.00 23.38 -5.82
N VAL A 166 13.96 24.19 -5.55
CA VAL A 166 13.93 25.59 -5.98
C VAL A 166 14.63 26.43 -4.89
N PRO A 167 15.58 27.29 -5.24
CA PRO A 167 16.19 28.19 -4.28
C PRO A 167 15.12 29.05 -3.58
N ALA A 168 15.25 29.21 -2.26
CA ALA A 168 14.38 30.12 -1.53
C ALA A 168 14.50 31.51 -2.15
N LYS A 169 13.36 32.13 -2.54
CA LYS A 169 13.39 33.53 -2.95
C LYS A 169 13.90 34.36 -1.78
N PRO A 170 14.87 35.28 -2.04
CA PRO A 170 15.36 36.21 -1.02
C PRO A 170 14.26 37.10 -0.47
#